data_b7bc039d8b8b9a05a5c7a107a9ddbef2
#
_entry.id   b7bc039d8b8b9a05a5c7a107a9ddbef2
#
_cell.length_a   1.000
_cell.length_b   1.000
_cell.length_c   1.000
_cell.angle_alpha   90.00
_cell.angle_beta   90.00
_cell.angle_gamma   90.00
#
_symmetry.space_group_name_H-M   'P 1'
#
loop_
_entity.id
_entity.type
_entity.pdbx_description
1 polymer ?
#
loop_
_entity_poly.entity_id
_entity_poly.type
_entity_poly.pdbx_seq_one_letter_code
_entity_poly.pdbx_strand_id
1 'polypeptide(L)'
;MMKLKDFKVLIFLFSFPLFLFTQVNVFGEVHDKITDSSLESVEIYNEFGDLLAVTNSYGKYQFNSLKPELNLIFFSYGYKPFETSVIVNGSMLETIFLELSAEQLTEVELIAVKQKLFSIKRLNDVQGTSIFAGKKTEVILVDNTMANLASNNARQIYSQIAGLNIYQNDDAGLQLNIGGRGLDPNRTSNFNTRQNNYDISADVLGYPESYYSPPSESLSEIQIVRGAASLQYGTQFGGLVNFITKSPNKVKPLEVIFRNSFGSNGLYTNFTSFSGTRKKLSYYSYVNYKTGDGFRPNSEFESKNIFSHIKYSFSSKTNFVLELTNLNYLAQQAGGLNDSMFNNDPYQSVRSRNWFKVNWLLYNAKLTHQFSDQTLFSFNFFGLNASRDAIGFRTNRVDQIDSFEERDLIKGKFRNFGFESRLLNDYTLLAKKATLLLGVKFYRSNNSSQQGPGSNSSGPDFDFDSDQYFDYPSQSLYKYPNLNTAFFGEQIIYLKENISITPGIRLEHITTESDGYYKRINLDAAGNLLLNETIFSDESRKRTFVLLGLGTSYKPTEDLEIYTNISQNYRSVTFADISIVNPAYVINPNITDEKGYNLDLGFRGIFNKTISYDISLFGLSYKDRIGFVQK
;
A
#
# COMPACT_ATOMS: atom_id res chain seq x y z
N MET A 1 -2.52 38.33 -46.31
CA MET A 1 -3.93 38.60 -46.01
C MET A 1 -4.43 37.44 -45.11
N MET A 2 -4.26 37.56 -43.83
CA MET A 2 -4.74 36.58 -42.85
C MET A 2 -6.28 36.71 -42.71
N LYS A 3 -6.98 35.59 -42.81
CA LYS A 3 -8.44 35.57 -42.79
C LYS A 3 -8.99 35.79 -41.38
N LEU A 4 -10.04 36.57 -41.27
CA LEU A 4 -10.74 37.00 -40.03
C LEU A 4 -11.20 35.89 -39.06
N LYS A 5 -10.94 34.61 -39.36
CA LYS A 5 -11.26 33.46 -38.47
C LYS A 5 -10.25 33.23 -37.35
N ASP A 6 -9.02 33.64 -37.52
CA ASP A 6 -7.95 33.42 -36.55
C ASP A 6 -7.98 34.42 -35.38
N PHE A 7 -8.69 35.53 -35.56
CA PHE A 7 -8.82 36.57 -34.53
C PHE A 7 -9.85 36.24 -33.43
N LYS A 8 -10.81 35.35 -33.71
CA LYS A 8 -11.81 34.94 -32.71
C LYS A 8 -11.26 33.92 -31.69
N VAL A 9 -10.25 33.13 -32.05
CA VAL A 9 -9.62 32.16 -31.14
C VAL A 9 -8.67 32.87 -30.19
N LEU A 10 -8.04 33.94 -30.61
CA LEU A 10 -7.13 34.74 -29.78
C LEU A 10 -7.88 35.56 -28.71
N ILE A 11 -9.11 36.00 -28.98
CA ILE A 11 -9.92 36.74 -27.99
C ILE A 11 -10.53 35.80 -26.93
N PHE A 12 -10.76 34.53 -27.28
CA PHE A 12 -11.29 33.56 -26.30
C PHE A 12 -10.22 33.06 -25.30
N LEU A 13 -8.94 33.15 -25.67
CA LEU A 13 -7.82 32.83 -24.77
C LEU A 13 -7.52 33.95 -23.77
N PHE A 14 -7.95 35.18 -24.03
CA PHE A 14 -7.76 36.33 -23.11
C PHE A 14 -8.95 36.61 -22.20
N SER A 15 -10.07 35.91 -22.35
CA SER A 15 -11.26 36.09 -21.51
C SER A 15 -11.43 35.04 -20.42
N PHE A 16 -10.37 34.27 -20.11
CA PHE A 16 -10.35 33.50 -18.86
C PHE A 16 -10.22 34.50 -17.72
N PRO A 17 -11.16 34.55 -16.76
CA PRO A 17 -10.99 35.41 -15.59
C PRO A 17 -9.75 34.90 -14.85
N LEU A 18 -8.72 35.70 -14.82
CA LEU A 18 -7.66 35.58 -13.83
C LEU A 18 -8.35 35.75 -12.47
N PHE A 19 -8.66 34.63 -11.81
CA PHE A 19 -8.94 34.65 -10.40
C PHE A 19 -7.66 35.09 -9.71
N LEU A 20 -7.51 36.37 -9.52
CA LEU A 20 -6.57 36.96 -8.57
C LEU A 20 -7.03 36.47 -7.21
N PHE A 21 -6.37 35.45 -6.68
CA PHE A 21 -6.48 35.11 -5.28
C PHE A 21 -5.91 36.29 -4.51
N THR A 22 -6.80 37.15 -4.03
CA THR A 22 -6.40 38.24 -3.14
C THR A 22 -5.97 37.60 -1.84
N GLN A 23 -4.73 37.84 -1.43
CA GLN A 23 -4.31 37.54 -0.06
C GLN A 23 -5.21 38.32 0.89
N VAL A 24 -5.82 37.61 1.82
CA VAL A 24 -6.65 38.21 2.84
C VAL A 24 -5.81 38.36 4.09
N ASN A 25 -5.80 39.56 4.65
CA ASN A 25 -5.10 39.87 5.90
C ASN A 25 -5.97 39.40 7.07
N VAL A 26 -5.40 38.56 7.94
CA VAL A 26 -6.04 38.03 9.15
C VAL A 26 -5.39 38.71 10.34
N PHE A 27 -6.17 39.30 11.21
CA PHE A 27 -5.70 39.95 12.41
C PHE A 27 -6.71 39.78 13.55
N GLY A 28 -6.21 39.81 14.79
CA GLY A 28 -7.04 39.64 15.97
C GLY A 28 -6.25 39.95 17.26
N GLU A 29 -6.90 39.66 18.39
CA GLU A 29 -6.35 39.85 19.72
C GLU A 29 -6.50 38.58 20.56
N VAL A 30 -5.56 38.35 21.48
CA VAL A 30 -5.60 37.20 22.40
C VAL A 30 -5.52 37.71 23.84
N HIS A 31 -6.45 37.26 24.67
CA HIS A 31 -6.61 37.67 26.07
C HIS A 31 -6.64 36.47 27.02
N ASP A 32 -6.30 36.71 28.28
CA ASP A 32 -6.53 35.76 29.37
C ASP A 32 -8.03 35.74 29.72
N LYS A 33 -8.62 34.56 29.78
CA LYS A 33 -10.05 34.37 30.01
C LYS A 33 -10.55 34.84 31.38
N ILE A 34 -9.69 34.89 32.38
CA ILE A 34 -10.05 35.23 33.76
C ILE A 34 -9.78 36.72 34.05
N THR A 35 -8.62 37.20 33.61
CA THR A 35 -8.15 38.56 33.93
C THR A 35 -8.45 39.58 32.85
N ASP A 36 -8.88 39.12 31.67
CA ASP A 36 -9.09 39.92 30.45
C ASP A 36 -7.84 40.73 30.01
N SER A 37 -6.66 40.35 30.51
CA SER A 37 -5.41 40.99 30.13
C SER A 37 -4.92 40.46 28.78
N SER A 38 -4.35 41.34 27.95
CA SER A 38 -3.73 40.98 26.67
C SER A 38 -2.56 40.02 26.89
N LEU A 39 -2.47 38.99 26.06
CA LEU A 39 -1.42 37.98 26.13
C LEU A 39 -0.33 38.23 25.07
N GLU A 40 0.87 38.53 25.51
CA GLU A 40 2.06 38.64 24.65
C GLU A 40 2.67 37.26 24.38
N SER A 41 3.34 37.13 23.24
CA SER A 41 4.07 35.92 22.82
C SER A 41 3.20 34.67 22.68
N VAL A 42 1.90 34.83 22.35
CA VAL A 42 1.06 33.71 21.92
C VAL A 42 1.42 33.36 20.50
N GLU A 43 1.81 32.12 20.28
CA GLU A 43 2.13 31.59 18.97
C GLU A 43 0.85 31.09 18.28
N ILE A 44 0.64 31.47 17.02
CA ILE A 44 -0.51 31.08 16.21
C ILE A 44 -0.04 30.15 15.09
N TYR A 45 -0.55 28.93 15.07
CA TYR A 45 -0.19 27.91 14.11
C TYR A 45 -1.38 27.53 13.23
N ASN A 46 -1.08 27.04 12.03
CA ASN A 46 -2.08 26.36 11.22
C ASN A 46 -2.23 24.88 11.62
N GLU A 47 -3.20 24.18 11.00
CA GLU A 47 -3.43 22.73 11.20
C GLU A 47 -2.22 21.83 10.85
N PHE A 48 -1.23 22.37 10.12
CA PHE A 48 0.00 21.66 9.73
C PHE A 48 1.17 21.96 10.69
N GLY A 49 0.97 22.87 11.66
CA GLY A 49 2.00 23.27 12.63
C GLY A 49 2.95 24.37 12.13
N ASP A 50 2.61 25.05 11.03
CA ASP A 50 3.38 26.22 10.59
C ASP A 50 3.03 27.42 11.46
N LEU A 51 4.05 28.12 11.94
CA LEU A 51 3.88 29.35 12.69
C LEU A 51 3.44 30.48 11.74
N LEU A 52 2.24 31.00 11.95
CA LEU A 52 1.66 32.06 11.14
C LEU A 52 1.95 33.45 11.72
N ALA A 53 1.86 33.59 13.04
CA ALA A 53 2.11 34.84 13.73
C ALA A 53 2.43 34.61 15.21
N VAL A 54 2.93 35.67 15.88
CA VAL A 54 3.11 35.74 17.34
C VAL A 54 2.49 37.04 17.82
N THR A 55 1.76 37.02 18.95
CA THR A 55 1.16 38.23 19.50
C THR A 55 2.22 39.17 20.07
N ASN A 56 2.00 40.47 19.88
CA ASN A 56 2.81 41.52 20.46
C ASN A 56 2.41 41.83 21.94
N SER A 57 3.03 42.81 22.56
CA SER A 57 2.74 43.23 23.94
C SER A 57 1.31 43.69 24.20
N TYR A 58 0.53 43.95 23.17
CA TYR A 58 -0.90 44.28 23.25
C TYR A 58 -1.80 43.09 22.92
N GLY A 59 -1.25 41.89 22.85
CA GLY A 59 -2.01 40.67 22.49
C GLY A 59 -2.41 40.58 21.00
N LYS A 60 -1.91 41.50 20.16
CA LYS A 60 -2.35 41.58 18.74
C LYS A 60 -1.47 40.76 17.84
N TYR A 61 -2.11 40.09 16.87
CA TYR A 61 -1.44 39.32 15.81
C TYR A 61 -1.97 39.68 14.43
N GLN A 62 -1.16 39.43 13.41
CA GLN A 62 -1.50 39.66 12.01
C GLN A 62 -0.70 38.75 11.10
N PHE A 63 -1.37 38.14 10.10
CA PHE A 63 -0.73 37.38 9.01
C PHE A 63 -1.60 37.39 7.75
N ASN A 64 -1.03 36.96 6.62
CA ASN A 64 -1.73 36.89 5.35
C ASN A 64 -2.08 35.43 4.99
N SER A 65 -3.28 35.18 4.49
CA SER A 65 -3.72 33.88 4.00
C SER A 65 -4.29 33.93 2.60
N LEU A 66 -4.05 32.86 1.84
CA LEU A 66 -4.71 32.60 0.55
C LEU A 66 -5.90 31.65 0.69
N LYS A 67 -6.06 31.01 1.88
CA LYS A 67 -7.15 30.09 2.15
C LYS A 67 -8.35 30.81 2.74
N PRO A 68 -9.57 30.55 2.27
CA PRO A 68 -10.78 31.15 2.80
C PRO A 68 -11.20 30.60 4.17
N GLU A 69 -10.67 29.46 4.55
CA GLU A 69 -10.96 28.79 5.83
C GLU A 69 -9.64 28.27 6.43
N LEU A 70 -9.41 28.55 7.68
CA LEU A 70 -8.19 28.17 8.43
C LEU A 70 -8.56 27.54 9.76
N ASN A 71 -7.90 26.43 10.08
CA ASN A 71 -7.86 25.89 11.43
C ASN A 71 -6.64 26.48 12.12
N LEU A 72 -6.88 27.26 13.15
CA LEU A 72 -5.84 27.96 13.90
C LEU A 72 -5.70 27.33 15.29
N ILE A 73 -4.45 27.20 15.72
CA ILE A 73 -4.08 26.73 17.05
C ILE A 73 -3.33 27.86 17.74
N PHE A 74 -3.89 28.36 18.85
CA PHE A 74 -3.30 29.39 19.69
C PHE A 74 -2.60 28.73 20.87
N PHE A 75 -1.33 29.02 21.04
CA PHE A 75 -0.50 28.46 22.08
C PHE A 75 0.24 29.53 22.87
N SER A 76 0.18 29.41 24.19
CA SER A 76 1.01 30.19 25.11
C SER A 76 1.39 29.36 26.33
N TYR A 77 2.61 29.52 26.81
CA TYR A 77 3.07 28.78 27.99
C TYR A 77 2.20 29.10 29.23
N GLY A 78 1.72 28.04 29.88
CA GLY A 78 0.80 28.13 31.04
C GLY A 78 -0.67 28.23 30.72
N TYR A 79 -1.07 28.20 29.43
CA TYR A 79 -2.45 28.21 28.96
C TYR A 79 -2.79 26.92 28.24
N LYS A 80 -4.09 26.53 28.27
CA LYS A 80 -4.58 25.44 27.44
C LYS A 80 -4.53 25.85 25.97
N PRO A 81 -3.98 25.03 25.05
CA PRO A 81 -4.07 25.30 23.64
C PRO A 81 -5.53 25.46 23.20
N PHE A 82 -5.79 26.48 22.39
CA PHE A 82 -7.12 26.77 21.87
C PHE A 82 -7.17 26.57 20.36
N GLU A 83 -8.03 25.68 19.91
CA GLU A 83 -8.21 25.37 18.47
C GLU A 83 -9.53 25.96 18.00
N THR A 84 -9.50 26.68 16.88
CA THR A 84 -10.69 27.24 16.24
C THR A 84 -10.59 27.22 14.73
N SER A 85 -11.75 27.01 14.08
CA SER A 85 -11.85 27.13 12.62
C SER A 85 -12.41 28.50 12.27
N VAL A 86 -11.71 29.24 11.42
CA VAL A 86 -12.03 30.63 11.07
C VAL A 86 -12.28 30.74 9.59
N ILE A 87 -13.40 31.37 9.20
CA ILE A 87 -13.65 31.78 7.82
C ILE A 87 -13.05 33.16 7.61
N VAL A 88 -12.09 33.26 6.71
CA VAL A 88 -11.32 34.48 6.46
C VAL A 88 -12.09 35.35 5.45
N ASN A 89 -12.88 36.30 5.96
CA ASN A 89 -13.66 37.22 5.15
C ASN A 89 -13.08 38.65 5.10
N GLY A 90 -11.82 38.82 5.51
CA GLY A 90 -11.16 40.14 5.55
C GLY A 90 -11.57 41.03 6.73
N SER A 91 -12.19 40.45 7.74
CA SER A 91 -12.59 41.11 8.98
C SER A 91 -11.70 40.68 10.14
N MET A 92 -11.62 41.50 11.17
CA MET A 92 -11.00 41.18 12.45
C MET A 92 -11.63 39.91 13.02
N LEU A 93 -10.82 38.94 13.43
CA LEU A 93 -11.31 37.78 14.17
C LEU A 93 -11.84 38.22 15.53
N GLU A 94 -12.82 37.51 16.06
CA GLU A 94 -13.25 37.70 17.45
C GLU A 94 -12.06 37.54 18.38
N THR A 95 -12.06 38.28 19.48
CA THR A 95 -11.02 38.18 20.52
C THR A 95 -10.95 36.74 21.04
N ILE A 96 -9.78 36.15 21.00
CA ILE A 96 -9.52 34.79 21.47
C ILE A 96 -9.17 34.86 22.95
N PHE A 97 -9.86 34.03 23.76
CA PHE A 97 -9.62 33.92 25.19
C PHE A 97 -8.94 32.60 25.52
N LEU A 98 -7.72 32.65 26.06
CA LEU A 98 -7.01 31.49 26.55
C LEU A 98 -7.31 31.23 28.03
N GLU A 99 -7.51 29.98 28.38
CA GLU A 99 -7.77 29.53 29.75
C GLU A 99 -6.47 29.04 30.38
N LEU A 100 -6.13 29.56 31.58
CA LEU A 100 -4.97 29.07 32.33
C LEU A 100 -5.09 27.56 32.57
N SER A 101 -4.02 26.85 32.30
CA SER A 101 -3.93 25.46 32.63
C SER A 101 -3.68 25.26 34.11
N ALA A 102 -4.60 24.63 34.82
CA ALA A 102 -4.41 24.28 36.22
C ALA A 102 -3.40 23.11 36.42
N GLU A 103 -3.11 22.39 35.37
CA GLU A 103 -2.00 21.44 35.27
C GLU A 103 -0.93 22.07 34.39
N GLN A 104 0.35 21.96 34.79
CA GLN A 104 1.47 22.33 33.93
C GLN A 104 1.32 21.57 32.61
N LEU A 105 0.67 22.20 31.62
CA LEU A 105 0.69 21.72 30.25
C LEU A 105 2.13 21.78 29.81
N THR A 106 2.73 20.63 29.87
CA THR A 106 4.09 20.41 29.44
C THR A 106 4.16 20.82 27.96
N GLU A 107 5.26 21.45 27.57
CA GLU A 107 5.86 21.58 26.25
C GLU A 107 5.56 20.39 25.27
N VAL A 108 4.92 19.34 25.78
CA VAL A 108 4.59 18.04 25.18
C VAL A 108 3.63 18.16 23.98
N GLU A 109 2.63 19.06 23.99
CA GLU A 109 1.66 19.13 22.89
C GLU A 109 2.20 19.85 21.67
N LEU A 110 2.96 20.92 21.85
CA LEU A 110 3.64 21.59 20.72
C LEU A 110 4.74 20.74 20.12
N ILE A 111 5.44 19.99 20.97
CA ILE A 111 6.42 18.99 20.54
C ILE A 111 5.71 17.88 19.78
N ALA A 112 4.53 17.44 20.20
CA ALA A 112 3.77 16.43 19.48
C ALA A 112 3.39 16.90 18.06
N VAL A 113 3.08 18.17 17.85
CA VAL A 113 2.80 18.75 16.53
C VAL A 113 4.10 18.89 15.72
N LYS A 114 5.18 19.44 16.29
CA LYS A 114 6.52 19.50 15.63
C LYS A 114 7.09 18.11 15.36
N GLN A 115 6.91 17.15 16.26
CA GLN A 115 7.36 15.76 16.09
C GLN A 115 6.62 15.04 14.98
N LYS A 116 5.34 15.32 14.75
CA LYS A 116 4.59 14.77 13.61
C LYS A 116 5.18 15.19 12.26
N LEU A 117 5.84 16.33 12.17
CA LEU A 117 6.41 16.85 10.94
C LEU A 117 7.83 16.35 10.64
N PHE A 118 8.64 16.05 11.68
CA PHE A 118 10.07 15.74 11.51
C PHE A 118 10.46 14.33 11.97
N SER A 119 9.58 13.58 12.62
CA SER A 119 9.87 12.23 13.08
C SER A 119 9.34 11.17 12.12
N ILE A 120 10.07 10.07 12.00
CA ILE A 120 9.53 8.86 11.36
C ILE A 120 8.35 8.38 12.21
N LYS A 121 7.14 8.50 11.68
CA LYS A 121 5.93 8.01 12.35
C LYS A 121 6.00 6.50 12.49
N ARG A 122 5.50 5.99 13.61
CA ARG A 122 5.41 4.56 13.92
C ARG A 122 3.98 4.19 14.24
N LEU A 123 3.69 2.90 14.16
CA LEU A 123 2.42 2.39 14.66
C LEU A 123 2.44 2.36 16.18
N ASN A 124 1.30 2.69 16.79
CA ASN A 124 1.11 2.53 18.23
C ASN A 124 1.16 1.05 18.63
N ASP A 125 1.47 0.75 19.89
CA ASP A 125 1.51 -0.62 20.40
C ASP A 125 0.24 -1.41 20.08
N VAL A 126 -0.91 -0.73 20.09
CA VAL A 126 -2.22 -1.22 19.66
C VAL A 126 -2.85 -0.22 18.71
N GLN A 127 -3.30 -0.67 17.54
CA GLN A 127 -4.04 0.15 16.58
C GLN A 127 -5.24 -0.61 16.01
N GLY A 128 -6.44 -0.15 16.30
CA GLY A 128 -7.66 -0.89 16.00
C GLY A 128 -7.63 -2.27 16.67
N THR A 129 -7.78 -3.34 15.89
CA THR A 129 -7.67 -4.73 16.36
C THR A 129 -6.33 -5.37 15.96
N SER A 130 -5.23 -4.63 16.05
CA SER A 130 -3.88 -5.14 15.75
C SER A 130 -2.87 -4.73 16.80
N ILE A 131 -1.89 -5.61 17.09
CA ILE A 131 -0.81 -5.41 18.06
C ILE A 131 0.51 -5.21 17.31
N PHE A 132 1.23 -4.12 17.64
CA PHE A 132 2.52 -3.77 17.07
C PHE A 132 3.63 -3.58 18.12
N ALA A 133 3.32 -3.78 19.41
CA ALA A 133 4.29 -3.69 20.50
C ALA A 133 5.51 -4.58 20.26
N GLY A 134 6.71 -4.03 20.45
CA GLY A 134 7.97 -4.73 20.26
C GLY A 134 8.32 -5.05 18.79
N LYS A 135 7.64 -4.48 17.80
CA LYS A 135 7.87 -4.72 16.38
C LYS A 135 8.53 -3.51 15.69
N LYS A 136 9.31 -3.78 14.66
CA LYS A 136 9.83 -2.75 13.76
C LYS A 136 8.71 -2.28 12.85
N THR A 137 8.23 -1.06 13.05
CA THR A 137 7.17 -0.45 12.26
C THR A 137 7.61 0.91 11.73
N GLU A 138 7.21 1.23 10.51
CA GLU A 138 7.50 2.48 9.83
C GLU A 138 6.23 2.94 9.12
N VAL A 139 5.94 4.23 9.17
CA VAL A 139 4.75 4.81 8.54
C VAL A 139 5.14 5.99 7.68
N ILE A 140 4.78 5.94 6.40
CA ILE A 140 4.89 7.05 5.47
C ILE A 140 3.59 7.83 5.54
N LEU A 141 3.63 9.07 5.99
CA LEU A 141 2.53 10.02 5.86
C LEU A 141 2.57 10.60 4.45
N VAL A 142 1.65 10.17 3.59
CA VAL A 142 1.72 10.47 2.15
C VAL A 142 1.60 11.97 1.87
N ASP A 143 0.74 12.67 2.62
CA ASP A 143 0.57 14.13 2.45
C ASP A 143 1.81 14.94 2.89
N ASN A 144 2.73 14.33 3.67
CA ASN A 144 3.97 14.96 4.14
C ASN A 144 5.19 14.59 3.27
N THR A 145 5.03 13.79 2.23
CA THR A 145 6.15 13.43 1.36
C THR A 145 6.40 14.53 0.32
N MET A 146 7.66 14.69 -0.06
CA MET A 146 8.06 15.54 -1.20
C MET A 146 7.96 14.80 -2.55
N ALA A 147 7.36 13.61 -2.55
CA ALA A 147 7.22 12.78 -3.73
C ALA A 147 6.19 13.35 -4.72
N ASN A 148 6.41 13.12 -6.00
CA ASN A 148 5.39 13.36 -7.01
C ASN A 148 4.31 12.28 -6.91
N LEU A 149 3.19 12.61 -6.26
CA LEU A 149 2.08 11.67 -6.03
C LEU A 149 1.34 11.33 -7.33
N ALA A 150 1.29 12.25 -8.30
CA ALA A 150 0.60 12.03 -9.57
C ALA A 150 1.25 10.93 -10.42
N SER A 151 2.58 10.86 -10.41
CA SER A 151 3.32 9.79 -11.10
C SER A 151 3.28 8.44 -10.39
N ASN A 152 2.91 8.42 -9.10
CA ASN A 152 2.93 7.23 -8.23
C ASN A 152 4.31 6.56 -8.17
N ASN A 153 5.39 7.37 -8.18
CA ASN A 153 6.76 6.87 -8.22
C ASN A 153 7.18 6.27 -6.88
N ALA A 154 7.31 4.95 -6.83
CA ALA A 154 7.64 4.22 -5.61
C ALA A 154 8.99 4.66 -5.01
N ARG A 155 10.02 4.93 -5.82
CA ARG A 155 11.33 5.37 -5.32
C ARG A 155 11.26 6.68 -4.56
N GLN A 156 10.39 7.61 -4.99
CA GLN A 156 10.18 8.87 -4.29
C GLN A 156 9.32 8.69 -3.04
N ILE A 157 8.22 7.93 -3.12
CA ILE A 157 7.28 7.73 -2.02
C ILE A 157 7.94 7.01 -0.85
N TYR A 158 8.72 5.96 -1.13
CA TYR A 158 9.36 5.14 -0.10
C TYR A 158 10.79 5.59 0.26
N SER A 159 11.27 6.72 -0.28
CA SER A 159 12.65 7.22 -0.07
C SER A 159 13.03 7.43 1.40
N GLN A 160 12.04 7.71 2.25
CA GLN A 160 12.24 7.94 3.69
C GLN A 160 12.50 6.64 4.47
N ILE A 161 12.24 5.48 3.89
CA ILE A 161 12.34 4.19 4.58
C ILE A 161 13.67 3.53 4.24
N ALA A 162 14.55 3.47 5.21
CA ALA A 162 15.87 2.87 5.05
C ALA A 162 15.80 1.35 4.77
N GLY A 163 16.71 0.84 3.93
CA GLY A 163 16.88 -0.59 3.67
C GLY A 163 15.74 -1.23 2.86
N LEU A 164 14.97 -0.46 2.11
CA LEU A 164 14.11 -0.96 1.03
C LEU A 164 14.89 -0.96 -0.29
N ASN A 165 14.76 -2.06 -1.02
CA ASN A 165 15.20 -2.17 -2.40
C ASN A 165 13.97 -2.02 -3.30
N ILE A 166 14.00 -1.04 -4.21
CA ILE A 166 12.82 -0.65 -4.99
C ILE A 166 13.19 -0.67 -6.47
N TYR A 167 12.48 -1.49 -7.24
CA TYR A 167 12.56 -1.51 -8.68
C TYR A 167 11.36 -0.77 -9.28
N GLN A 168 11.57 -0.17 -10.43
CA GLN A 168 10.52 0.44 -11.24
C GLN A 168 10.51 -0.26 -12.59
N ASN A 169 9.44 -1.00 -12.88
CA ASN A 169 9.31 -1.85 -14.06
C ASN A 169 8.26 -1.33 -15.03
N ASP A 170 7.51 -0.29 -14.66
CA ASP A 170 6.48 0.32 -15.50
C ASP A 170 6.49 1.85 -15.34
N ASP A 171 6.09 2.55 -16.39
CA ASP A 171 6.03 4.02 -16.40
C ASP A 171 4.73 4.57 -15.79
N ALA A 172 3.73 3.72 -15.60
CA ALA A 172 2.46 4.08 -14.98
C ALA A 172 2.53 4.13 -13.44
N GLY A 173 3.55 3.52 -12.82
CA GLY A 173 3.69 3.44 -11.37
C GLY A 173 2.65 2.54 -10.70
N LEU A 174 2.19 1.50 -11.40
CA LEU A 174 1.15 0.59 -10.89
C LEU A 174 1.71 -0.69 -10.28
N GLN A 175 2.84 -1.18 -10.80
CA GLN A 175 3.49 -2.37 -10.28
C GLN A 175 4.47 -1.99 -9.18
N LEU A 176 4.09 -2.23 -7.93
CA LEU A 176 4.97 -2.04 -6.80
C LEU A 176 6.00 -3.16 -6.72
N ASN A 177 7.29 -2.81 -6.68
CA ASN A 177 8.39 -3.75 -6.55
C ASN A 177 9.27 -3.34 -5.37
N ILE A 178 8.94 -3.86 -4.18
CA ILE A 178 9.64 -3.57 -2.94
C ILE A 178 10.20 -4.87 -2.36
N GLY A 179 11.50 -4.89 -2.12
CA GLY A 179 12.21 -5.86 -1.31
C GLY A 179 12.81 -5.22 -0.07
N GLY A 180 13.17 -6.01 0.89
CA GLY A 180 13.87 -5.55 2.06
C GLY A 180 14.67 -6.68 2.70
N ARG A 181 15.75 -6.36 3.41
CA ARG A 181 16.58 -7.35 4.10
C ARG A 181 17.17 -8.42 3.17
N GLY A 182 17.56 -8.03 1.95
CA GLY A 182 18.11 -8.94 0.94
C GLY A 182 17.09 -9.81 0.19
N LEU A 183 15.80 -9.63 0.46
CA LEU A 183 14.74 -10.31 -0.28
C LEU A 183 14.49 -9.64 -1.64
N ASP A 184 14.16 -10.45 -2.64
CA ASP A 184 13.87 -9.99 -4.00
C ASP A 184 12.66 -9.02 -4.01
N PRO A 185 12.80 -7.82 -4.61
CA PRO A 185 11.71 -6.86 -4.71
C PRO A 185 10.66 -7.21 -5.75
N ASN A 186 10.88 -8.20 -6.62
CA ASN A 186 10.01 -8.50 -7.75
C ASN A 186 8.54 -8.62 -7.32
N ARG A 187 7.71 -7.69 -7.82
CA ARG A 187 6.27 -7.57 -7.59
C ARG A 187 5.84 -7.65 -6.12
N THR A 188 6.73 -7.23 -5.22
CA THR A 188 6.53 -7.23 -3.76
C THR A 188 6.15 -8.61 -3.19
N SER A 189 6.48 -9.69 -3.89
CA SER A 189 6.06 -11.06 -3.56
C SER A 189 6.54 -11.58 -2.21
N ASN A 190 7.52 -10.92 -1.60
CA ASN A 190 8.03 -11.24 -0.27
C ASN A 190 7.34 -10.47 0.88
N PHE A 191 6.37 -9.60 0.57
CA PHE A 191 5.54 -8.91 1.56
C PHE A 191 4.08 -9.37 1.48
N ASN A 192 3.41 -9.38 2.62
CA ASN A 192 1.95 -9.43 2.63
C ASN A 192 1.44 -8.03 2.27
N THR A 193 0.72 -7.88 1.16
CA THR A 193 0.22 -6.59 0.69
C THR A 193 -1.25 -6.43 1.01
N ARG A 194 -1.61 -5.33 1.67
CA ARG A 194 -2.98 -5.03 2.12
C ARG A 194 -3.41 -3.61 1.79
N GLN A 195 -4.71 -3.42 1.67
CA GLN A 195 -5.38 -2.12 1.64
C GLN A 195 -6.39 -2.09 2.78
N ASN A 196 -6.37 -1.07 3.62
CA ASN A 196 -7.26 -0.94 4.80
C ASN A 196 -7.37 -2.22 5.64
N ASN A 197 -6.25 -2.97 5.74
CA ASN A 197 -6.09 -4.25 6.44
C ASN A 197 -6.71 -5.48 5.79
N TYR A 198 -7.13 -5.48 4.52
CA TYR A 198 -7.50 -6.68 3.77
C TYR A 198 -6.51 -7.00 2.65
N ASP A 199 -6.36 -8.28 2.33
CA ASP A 199 -5.43 -8.77 1.32
C ASP A 199 -5.77 -8.25 -0.08
N ILE A 200 -4.76 -7.82 -0.86
CA ILE A 200 -4.90 -7.32 -2.24
C ILE A 200 -4.03 -8.06 -3.26
N SER A 201 -3.25 -9.05 -2.83
CA SER A 201 -2.47 -9.89 -3.74
C SER A 201 -3.36 -10.83 -4.55
N ALA A 202 -2.85 -11.33 -5.67
CA ALA A 202 -3.56 -12.25 -6.54
C ALA A 202 -3.98 -13.53 -5.81
N ASP A 203 -3.06 -14.11 -5.05
CA ASP A 203 -3.31 -15.21 -4.12
C ASP A 203 -2.24 -15.18 -3.02
N VAL A 204 -2.65 -15.09 -1.76
CA VAL A 204 -1.73 -14.92 -0.63
C VAL A 204 -0.79 -16.11 -0.41
N LEU A 205 -1.13 -17.28 -0.93
CA LEU A 205 -0.33 -18.51 -0.80
C LEU A 205 0.45 -18.81 -2.07
N GLY A 206 -0.27 -18.99 -3.18
CA GLY A 206 0.29 -19.53 -4.40
C GLY A 206 0.75 -18.49 -5.43
N TYR A 207 0.31 -17.24 -5.29
CA TYR A 207 0.69 -16.14 -6.16
C TYR A 207 0.67 -14.80 -5.40
N PRO A 208 1.63 -14.58 -4.48
CA PRO A 208 1.60 -13.44 -3.54
C PRO A 208 1.86 -12.07 -4.19
N GLU A 209 1.98 -12.02 -5.50
CA GLU A 209 2.19 -10.80 -6.27
C GLU A 209 0.91 -9.96 -6.34
N SER A 210 1.05 -8.65 -6.34
CA SER A 210 -0.02 -7.71 -6.63
C SER A 210 0.29 -6.94 -7.91
N TYR A 211 -0.66 -6.90 -8.83
CA TYR A 211 -0.62 -6.03 -10.02
C TYR A 211 -1.42 -4.76 -9.83
N TYR A 212 -1.84 -4.51 -8.61
CA TYR A 212 -2.54 -3.32 -8.19
C TYR A 212 -1.78 -2.64 -7.04
N SER A 213 -1.57 -1.35 -7.20
CA SER A 213 -1.15 -0.43 -6.14
C SER A 213 -2.09 0.76 -6.14
N PRO A 214 -2.65 1.16 -4.97
CA PRO A 214 -3.51 2.33 -4.91
C PRO A 214 -2.75 3.59 -5.38
N PRO A 215 -3.42 4.53 -6.06
CA PRO A 215 -2.83 5.84 -6.35
C PRO A 215 -2.41 6.51 -5.05
N SER A 216 -1.17 6.99 -4.97
CA SER A 216 -0.66 7.64 -3.76
C SER A 216 -1.46 8.87 -3.35
N GLU A 217 -2.07 9.58 -4.31
CA GLU A 217 -2.98 10.70 -4.04
C GLU A 217 -4.21 10.30 -3.20
N SER A 218 -4.59 9.02 -3.22
CA SER A 218 -5.72 8.49 -2.46
C SER A 218 -5.38 8.04 -1.04
N LEU A 219 -4.09 7.99 -0.70
CA LEU A 219 -3.60 7.44 0.55
C LEU A 219 -3.38 8.54 1.60
N SER A 220 -3.69 8.23 2.85
CA SER A 220 -3.29 9.01 4.01
C SER A 220 -1.93 8.54 4.53
N GLU A 221 -1.73 7.22 4.58
CA GLU A 221 -0.47 6.65 5.06
C GLU A 221 -0.20 5.27 4.44
N ILE A 222 1.09 4.90 4.41
CA ILE A 222 1.56 3.55 4.07
C ILE A 222 2.26 3.00 5.30
N GLN A 223 1.78 1.87 5.79
CA GLN A 223 2.29 1.21 6.98
C GLN A 223 3.18 0.04 6.58
N ILE A 224 4.39 -0.02 7.13
CA ILE A 224 5.34 -1.10 6.90
C ILE A 224 5.66 -1.76 8.24
N VAL A 225 5.43 -3.06 8.34
CA VAL A 225 5.84 -3.89 9.48
C VAL A 225 6.90 -4.87 8.98
N ARG A 226 8.11 -4.74 9.49
CA ARG A 226 9.26 -5.56 9.07
C ARG A 226 9.28 -6.89 9.80
N GLY A 227 9.34 -7.98 9.05
CA GLY A 227 9.59 -9.32 9.59
C GLY A 227 8.51 -9.89 10.52
N ALA A 228 8.23 -9.23 11.62
CA ALA A 228 7.36 -9.70 12.70
C ALA A 228 5.84 -9.65 12.43
N ALA A 229 5.44 -9.76 11.16
CA ALA A 229 4.03 -9.69 10.75
C ALA A 229 3.35 -11.07 10.70
N SER A 230 4.12 -12.15 10.66
CA SER A 230 3.64 -13.51 10.35
C SER A 230 2.55 -14.01 11.32
N LEU A 231 2.62 -13.67 12.60
CA LEU A 231 1.65 -14.16 13.59
C LEU A 231 0.23 -13.64 13.32
N GLN A 232 0.08 -12.37 12.94
CA GLN A 232 -1.23 -11.79 12.67
C GLN A 232 -1.65 -11.95 11.19
N TYR A 233 -0.69 -11.90 10.26
CA TYR A 233 -0.98 -11.77 8.83
C TYR A 233 -0.64 -13.02 8.03
N GLY A 234 0.18 -13.94 8.56
CA GLY A 234 0.51 -15.24 7.96
C GLY A 234 1.79 -15.19 7.14
N THR A 235 1.73 -15.72 5.93
CA THR A 235 2.88 -15.92 5.04
C THR A 235 3.65 -14.64 4.70
N GLN A 236 4.88 -14.77 4.31
CA GLN A 236 5.86 -13.83 3.76
C GLN A 236 6.93 -13.36 4.77
N PHE A 237 8.19 -13.42 4.32
CA PHE A 237 9.37 -13.10 5.13
C PHE A 237 9.65 -11.60 5.26
N GLY A 238 9.23 -10.81 4.28
CA GLY A 238 9.44 -9.35 4.25
C GLY A 238 8.60 -8.60 5.28
N GLY A 239 7.46 -9.18 5.66
CA GLY A 239 6.52 -8.58 6.59
C GLY A 239 5.25 -8.07 5.89
N LEU A 240 4.78 -6.89 6.27
CA LEU A 240 3.52 -6.30 5.81
C LEU A 240 3.77 -4.94 5.14
N VAL A 241 3.09 -4.70 4.02
CA VAL A 241 2.82 -3.36 3.47
C VAL A 241 1.32 -3.15 3.46
N ASN A 242 0.83 -2.14 4.17
CA ASN A 242 -0.59 -1.84 4.27
C ASN A 242 -0.88 -0.40 3.82
N PHE A 243 -1.69 -0.25 2.80
CA PHE A 243 -2.11 1.02 2.25
C PHE A 243 -3.36 1.51 2.98
N ILE A 244 -3.30 2.66 3.61
CA ILE A 244 -4.45 3.28 4.28
C ILE A 244 -4.97 4.42 3.41
N THR A 245 -6.19 4.27 2.92
CA THR A 245 -6.84 5.31 2.12
C THR A 245 -7.22 6.51 2.98
N LYS A 246 -7.43 7.66 2.34
CA LYS A 246 -7.95 8.85 3.01
C LYS A 246 -9.30 8.56 3.64
N SER A 247 -9.52 9.14 4.81
CA SER A 247 -10.79 9.02 5.52
C SER A 247 -11.84 9.98 4.94
N PRO A 248 -13.13 9.64 5.03
CA PRO A 248 -14.21 10.56 4.70
C PRO A 248 -14.10 11.88 5.47
N ASN A 249 -14.37 13.00 4.81
CA ASN A 249 -14.46 14.30 5.47
C ASN A 249 -15.61 14.26 6.50
N LYS A 250 -15.29 14.55 7.77
CA LYS A 250 -16.24 14.45 8.87
C LYS A 250 -17.12 15.69 9.03
N VAL A 251 -16.67 16.83 8.50
CA VAL A 251 -17.30 18.14 8.67
C VAL A 251 -18.19 18.47 7.49
N LYS A 252 -17.66 18.31 6.27
CA LYS A 252 -18.37 18.67 5.04
C LYS A 252 -19.28 17.53 4.56
N PRO A 253 -20.50 17.81 4.12
CA PRO A 253 -21.35 16.79 3.50
C PRO A 253 -20.83 16.36 2.12
N LEU A 254 -20.09 17.23 1.42
CA LEU A 254 -19.43 16.98 0.16
C LEU A 254 -18.16 17.82 0.07
N GLU A 255 -17.07 17.17 -0.24
CA GLU A 255 -15.79 17.76 -0.66
C GLU A 255 -15.38 17.09 -1.96
N VAL A 256 -14.98 17.89 -2.95
CA VAL A 256 -14.50 17.41 -4.24
C VAL A 256 -13.09 17.91 -4.44
N ILE A 257 -12.17 16.98 -4.73
CA ILE A 257 -10.80 17.32 -5.13
C ILE A 257 -10.62 16.88 -6.56
N PHE A 258 -10.21 17.81 -7.41
CA PHE A 258 -9.94 17.58 -8.81
C PHE A 258 -8.50 17.99 -9.14
N ARG A 259 -7.68 17.05 -9.56
CA ARG A 259 -6.27 17.29 -9.91
C ARG A 259 -5.98 16.75 -11.30
N ASN A 260 -5.29 17.55 -12.08
CA ASN A 260 -4.73 17.13 -13.36
C ASN A 260 -3.23 17.38 -13.36
N SER A 261 -2.48 16.46 -13.92
CA SER A 261 -1.05 16.63 -14.11
C SER A 261 -0.67 16.25 -15.52
N PHE A 262 0.25 17.02 -16.09
CA PHE A 262 0.82 16.81 -17.41
C PHE A 262 2.33 16.67 -17.25
N GLY A 263 2.93 15.78 -18.01
CA GLY A 263 4.35 15.51 -17.91
C GLY A 263 4.99 15.17 -19.25
N SER A 264 6.28 14.85 -19.20
CA SER A 264 7.03 14.36 -20.35
C SER A 264 6.43 13.05 -20.88
N ASN A 265 6.75 12.70 -22.13
CA ASN A 265 6.31 11.47 -22.78
C ASN A 265 4.77 11.31 -22.80
N GLY A 266 4.06 12.39 -23.11
CA GLY A 266 2.60 12.37 -23.21
C GLY A 266 1.86 12.08 -21.89
N LEU A 267 2.53 12.13 -20.73
CA LEU A 267 1.92 11.79 -19.44
C LEU A 267 0.76 12.73 -19.15
N TYR A 268 -0.41 12.17 -18.96
CA TYR A 268 -1.59 12.82 -18.42
C TYR A 268 -2.17 12.00 -17.28
N THR A 269 -2.44 12.65 -16.15
CA THR A 269 -3.15 12.03 -15.03
C THR A 269 -4.30 12.91 -14.56
N ASN A 270 -5.44 12.28 -14.27
CA ASN A 270 -6.56 12.90 -13.57
C ASN A 270 -6.83 12.13 -12.29
N PHE A 271 -6.89 12.83 -11.17
CA PHE A 271 -7.36 12.30 -9.91
C PHE A 271 -8.55 13.13 -9.44
N THR A 272 -9.71 12.50 -9.33
CA THR A 272 -10.92 13.16 -8.84
C THR A 272 -11.46 12.37 -7.66
N SER A 273 -11.58 12.99 -6.50
CA SER A 273 -12.14 12.37 -5.31
C SER A 273 -13.36 13.12 -4.77
N PHE A 274 -14.27 12.35 -4.18
CA PHE A 274 -15.48 12.79 -3.51
C PHE A 274 -15.44 12.29 -2.08
N SER A 275 -15.60 13.17 -1.12
CA SER A 275 -15.53 12.85 0.30
C SER A 275 -16.61 13.59 1.05
N GLY A 276 -17.17 13.00 2.09
CA GLY A 276 -18.15 13.68 2.93
C GLY A 276 -18.80 12.80 3.97
N THR A 277 -19.51 13.51 4.88
CA THR A 277 -20.31 12.87 5.92
C THR A 277 -21.67 13.55 6.02
N ARG A 278 -22.73 12.74 5.96
CA ARG A 278 -24.09 13.21 6.19
C ARG A 278 -24.78 12.30 7.20
N LYS A 279 -25.00 12.81 8.42
CA LYS A 279 -25.56 12.04 9.55
C LYS A 279 -24.71 10.79 9.83
N LYS A 280 -25.30 9.60 9.64
CA LYS A 280 -24.67 8.29 9.91
C LYS A 280 -23.88 7.73 8.72
N LEU A 281 -23.97 8.37 7.56
CA LEU A 281 -23.30 7.94 6.32
C LEU A 281 -22.06 8.80 6.07
N SER A 282 -20.91 8.15 5.91
CA SER A 282 -19.66 8.78 5.48
C SER A 282 -19.13 8.07 4.26
N TYR A 283 -18.50 8.78 3.34
CA TYR A 283 -17.99 8.20 2.11
C TYR A 283 -16.70 8.88 1.65
N TYR A 284 -15.86 8.09 1.00
CA TYR A 284 -14.70 8.52 0.25
C TYR A 284 -14.61 7.69 -1.02
N SER A 285 -14.64 8.34 -2.17
CA SER A 285 -14.55 7.68 -3.47
C SER A 285 -13.64 8.45 -4.39
N TYR A 286 -12.94 7.76 -5.30
CA TYR A 286 -12.13 8.43 -6.31
C TYR A 286 -12.20 7.73 -7.66
N VAL A 287 -11.91 8.50 -8.70
CA VAL A 287 -11.55 8.04 -10.03
C VAL A 287 -10.14 8.55 -10.32
N ASN A 288 -9.27 7.66 -10.74
CA ASN A 288 -7.94 8.00 -11.22
C ASN A 288 -7.76 7.46 -12.64
N TYR A 289 -7.52 8.36 -13.57
CA TYR A 289 -7.18 8.05 -14.96
C TYR A 289 -5.74 8.45 -15.22
N LYS A 290 -5.00 7.60 -15.89
CA LYS A 290 -3.60 7.86 -16.23
C LYS A 290 -3.30 7.29 -17.61
N THR A 291 -2.61 8.07 -18.45
CA THR A 291 -2.11 7.63 -19.75
C THR A 291 -0.78 8.29 -20.05
N GLY A 292 0.00 7.70 -20.91
CA GLY A 292 1.30 8.21 -21.35
C GLY A 292 1.95 7.31 -22.39
N ASP A 293 2.94 7.87 -23.11
CA ASP A 293 3.71 7.14 -24.14
C ASP A 293 4.88 6.34 -23.53
N GLY A 294 5.19 6.63 -22.24
CA GLY A 294 6.32 6.03 -21.54
C GLY A 294 7.69 6.58 -21.95
N PHE A 295 8.74 6.10 -21.28
CA PHE A 295 10.10 6.58 -21.43
C PHE A 295 10.77 6.12 -22.74
N ARG A 296 10.38 4.93 -23.24
CA ARG A 296 10.93 4.32 -24.45
C ARG A 296 9.82 4.06 -25.47
N PRO A 297 10.12 3.92 -26.77
CA PRO A 297 9.15 3.41 -27.75
C PRO A 297 8.54 2.08 -27.28
N ASN A 298 7.28 1.83 -27.59
CA ASN A 298 6.53 0.65 -27.16
C ASN A 298 6.39 0.53 -25.63
N SER A 299 6.16 1.66 -24.94
CA SER A 299 5.91 1.75 -23.49
C SER A 299 4.61 2.48 -23.17
N GLU A 300 3.77 2.68 -24.16
CA GLU A 300 2.47 3.36 -24.00
C GLU A 300 1.56 2.60 -23.03
N PHE A 301 0.79 3.35 -22.23
CA PHE A 301 -0.10 2.78 -21.24
C PHE A 301 -1.37 3.59 -21.03
N GLU A 302 -2.41 2.90 -20.60
CA GLU A 302 -3.66 3.47 -20.10
C GLU A 302 -4.08 2.73 -18.81
N SER A 303 -4.49 3.50 -17.81
CA SER A 303 -4.97 2.99 -16.52
C SER A 303 -6.22 3.72 -16.06
N LYS A 304 -7.23 2.96 -15.63
CA LYS A 304 -8.48 3.47 -15.03
C LYS A 304 -8.67 2.79 -13.69
N ASN A 305 -8.62 3.55 -12.60
CA ASN A 305 -8.81 3.04 -11.24
C ASN A 305 -9.95 3.78 -10.56
N ILE A 306 -10.92 3.03 -10.07
CA ILE A 306 -12.08 3.54 -9.34
C ILE A 306 -12.11 2.88 -7.97
N PHE A 307 -12.30 3.68 -6.94
CA PHE A 307 -12.45 3.23 -5.56
C PHE A 307 -13.67 3.85 -4.92
N SER A 308 -14.34 3.09 -4.08
CA SER A 308 -15.43 3.58 -3.25
C SER A 308 -15.33 2.98 -1.85
N HIS A 309 -15.38 3.83 -0.83
CA HIS A 309 -15.48 3.51 0.59
C HIS A 309 -16.75 4.14 1.14
N ILE A 310 -17.65 3.34 1.63
CA ILE A 310 -18.92 3.77 2.23
C ILE A 310 -18.97 3.24 3.65
N LYS A 311 -19.06 4.15 4.63
CA LYS A 311 -19.18 3.82 6.05
C LYS A 311 -20.57 4.21 6.54
N TYR A 312 -21.25 3.28 7.21
CA TYR A 312 -22.49 3.54 7.91
C TYR A 312 -22.33 3.27 9.41
N SER A 313 -22.58 4.28 10.24
CA SER A 313 -22.51 4.17 11.69
C SER A 313 -23.91 3.87 12.25
N PHE A 314 -24.17 2.60 12.57
CA PHE A 314 -25.45 2.20 13.20
C PHE A 314 -25.64 2.88 14.56
N SER A 315 -24.54 2.92 15.32
CA SER A 315 -24.43 3.59 16.62
C SER A 315 -23.02 4.11 16.83
N SER A 316 -22.73 4.77 17.94
CA SER A 316 -21.36 5.14 18.35
C SER A 316 -20.44 3.93 18.50
N LYS A 317 -20.99 2.75 18.78
CA LYS A 317 -20.27 1.49 19.02
C LYS A 317 -20.18 0.58 17.79
N THR A 318 -21.06 0.75 16.79
CA THR A 318 -21.19 -0.19 15.67
C THR A 318 -21.06 0.52 14.34
N ASN A 319 -20.04 0.15 13.56
CA ASN A 319 -19.78 0.69 12.23
C ASN A 319 -19.71 -0.43 11.21
N PHE A 320 -20.26 -0.20 10.04
CA PHE A 320 -20.13 -1.04 8.87
C PHE A 320 -19.46 -0.26 7.74
N VAL A 321 -18.51 -0.88 7.06
CA VAL A 321 -17.77 -0.30 5.94
C VAL A 321 -17.90 -1.25 4.77
N LEU A 322 -18.22 -0.70 3.60
CA LEU A 322 -18.17 -1.38 2.31
C LEU A 322 -17.13 -0.69 1.43
N GLU A 323 -16.23 -1.47 0.81
CA GLU A 323 -15.22 -0.97 -0.11
C GLU A 323 -15.24 -1.76 -1.40
N LEU A 324 -15.06 -1.06 -2.51
CA LEU A 324 -14.94 -1.61 -3.85
C LEU A 324 -13.81 -0.91 -4.58
N THR A 325 -12.90 -1.68 -5.17
CA THR A 325 -11.83 -1.16 -6.04
C THR A 325 -11.92 -1.83 -7.40
N ASN A 326 -11.87 -1.06 -8.47
CA ASN A 326 -11.78 -1.56 -9.84
C ASN A 326 -10.61 -0.90 -10.57
N LEU A 327 -9.68 -1.72 -11.08
CA LEU A 327 -8.58 -1.29 -11.93
C LEU A 327 -8.69 -1.98 -13.29
N ASN A 328 -8.58 -1.19 -14.35
CA ASN A 328 -8.32 -1.67 -15.71
C ASN A 328 -7.02 -1.02 -16.18
N TYR A 329 -6.08 -1.83 -16.63
CA TYR A 329 -4.77 -1.40 -17.10
C TYR A 329 -4.40 -2.13 -18.38
N LEU A 330 -3.91 -1.39 -19.35
CA LEU A 330 -3.33 -1.90 -20.59
C LEU A 330 -2.02 -1.15 -20.85
N ALA A 331 -0.96 -1.87 -21.15
CA ALA A 331 0.32 -1.28 -21.50
C ALA A 331 1.06 -2.10 -22.55
N GLN A 332 1.81 -1.42 -23.37
CA GLN A 332 2.84 -2.01 -24.21
C GLN A 332 4.12 -2.23 -23.38
N GLN A 333 4.92 -3.21 -23.72
CA GLN A 333 6.14 -3.57 -22.98
C GLN A 333 7.36 -3.52 -23.92
N ALA A 334 8.19 -2.52 -23.76
CA ALA A 334 9.38 -2.26 -24.58
C ALA A 334 10.45 -3.36 -24.54
N GLY A 335 10.35 -4.30 -23.60
CA GLY A 335 11.36 -5.32 -23.34
C GLY A 335 12.54 -4.84 -22.50
N GLY A 336 13.31 -5.79 -21.96
CA GLY A 336 14.56 -5.50 -21.25
C GLY A 336 15.68 -5.10 -22.19
N LEU A 337 16.77 -4.55 -21.64
CA LEU A 337 18.03 -4.30 -22.32
C LEU A 337 19.14 -4.98 -21.52
N ASN A 338 20.13 -5.55 -22.20
CA ASN A 338 21.39 -5.92 -21.56
C ASN A 338 22.33 -4.71 -21.49
N ASP A 339 23.45 -4.83 -20.79
CA ASP A 339 24.39 -3.71 -20.57
C ASP A 339 24.91 -3.12 -21.89
N SER A 340 25.20 -3.97 -22.88
CA SER A 340 25.71 -3.51 -24.19
C SER A 340 24.64 -2.70 -24.94
N MET A 341 23.40 -3.18 -24.95
CA MET A 341 22.28 -2.49 -25.58
C MET A 341 21.98 -1.16 -24.88
N PHE A 342 21.99 -1.15 -23.55
CA PHE A 342 21.76 0.05 -22.75
C PHE A 342 22.85 1.10 -22.97
N ASN A 343 24.12 0.70 -23.00
CA ASN A 343 25.24 1.60 -23.24
C ASN A 343 25.23 2.16 -24.66
N ASN A 344 24.73 1.41 -25.64
CA ASN A 344 24.63 1.85 -27.03
C ASN A 344 23.46 2.84 -27.21
N ASP A 345 22.27 2.48 -26.75
CA ASP A 345 21.08 3.34 -26.78
C ASP A 345 20.09 2.96 -25.65
N PRO A 346 20.02 3.71 -24.56
CA PRO A 346 19.10 3.44 -23.44
C PRO A 346 17.62 3.66 -23.81
N TYR A 347 17.31 4.34 -24.90
CA TYR A 347 15.96 4.59 -25.37
C TYR A 347 15.43 3.52 -26.31
N GLN A 348 16.25 2.60 -26.78
CA GLN A 348 15.80 1.57 -27.73
C GLN A 348 14.73 0.64 -27.13
N SER A 349 13.82 0.19 -27.97
CA SER A 349 12.88 -0.88 -27.70
C SER A 349 13.16 -2.09 -28.58
N VAL A 350 13.13 -3.27 -27.99
CA VAL A 350 13.36 -4.55 -28.71
C VAL A 350 12.10 -5.39 -28.81
N ARG A 351 10.96 -4.85 -28.36
CA ARG A 351 9.66 -5.54 -28.35
C ARG A 351 8.56 -4.61 -28.81
N SER A 352 8.15 -4.72 -30.06
CA SER A 352 7.11 -3.86 -30.64
C SER A 352 5.68 -4.43 -30.48
N ARG A 353 5.56 -5.73 -30.15
CA ARG A 353 4.30 -6.46 -30.11
C ARG A 353 3.94 -7.04 -28.75
N ASN A 354 4.65 -6.61 -27.69
CA ASN A 354 4.43 -7.13 -26.35
C ASN A 354 3.43 -6.24 -25.61
N TRP A 355 2.36 -6.86 -25.12
CA TRP A 355 1.29 -6.20 -24.40
C TRP A 355 1.01 -6.87 -23.07
N PHE A 356 0.56 -6.06 -22.10
CA PHE A 356 0.22 -6.49 -20.77
C PHE A 356 -1.11 -5.87 -20.35
N LYS A 357 -2.04 -6.69 -19.86
CA LYS A 357 -3.39 -6.27 -19.46
C LYS A 357 -3.70 -6.79 -18.07
N VAL A 358 -4.25 -5.91 -17.24
CA VAL A 358 -4.73 -6.25 -15.90
C VAL A 358 -6.16 -5.77 -15.72
N ASN A 359 -7.03 -6.65 -15.22
CA ASN A 359 -8.33 -6.29 -14.68
C ASN A 359 -8.35 -6.75 -13.22
N TRP A 360 -8.68 -5.84 -12.29
CA TRP A 360 -8.56 -6.10 -10.86
C TRP A 360 -9.75 -5.55 -10.11
N LEU A 361 -10.63 -6.44 -9.63
CA LEU A 361 -11.79 -6.10 -8.83
C LEU A 361 -11.58 -6.62 -7.41
N LEU A 362 -11.43 -5.71 -6.46
CA LEU A 362 -11.38 -5.98 -5.02
C LEU A 362 -12.70 -5.58 -4.36
N TYR A 363 -13.14 -6.35 -3.39
CA TYR A 363 -14.27 -6.01 -2.54
C TYR A 363 -13.98 -6.34 -1.08
N ASN A 364 -14.51 -5.51 -0.19
CA ASN A 364 -14.34 -5.64 1.25
C ASN A 364 -15.57 -5.16 2.00
N ALA A 365 -16.03 -5.94 2.98
CA ALA A 365 -17.09 -5.58 3.90
C ALA A 365 -16.61 -5.78 5.33
N LYS A 366 -16.56 -4.70 6.11
CA LYS A 366 -16.02 -4.70 7.47
C LYS A 366 -17.06 -4.25 8.48
N LEU A 367 -17.28 -5.06 9.49
CA LEU A 367 -18.07 -4.73 10.67
C LEU A 367 -17.12 -4.51 11.85
N THR A 368 -17.28 -3.40 12.57
CA THR A 368 -16.61 -3.15 13.85
C THR A 368 -17.64 -2.92 14.92
N HIS A 369 -17.45 -3.54 16.08
CA HIS A 369 -18.33 -3.39 17.23
C HIS A 369 -17.53 -3.26 18.53
N GLN A 370 -17.81 -2.20 19.28
CA GLN A 370 -17.27 -1.96 20.61
C GLN A 370 -18.23 -2.54 21.65
N PHE A 371 -17.93 -3.72 22.19
CA PHE A 371 -18.77 -4.34 23.24
C PHE A 371 -18.70 -3.55 24.55
N SER A 372 -17.49 -3.12 24.93
CA SER A 372 -17.21 -2.27 26.08
C SER A 372 -16.03 -1.36 25.75
N ASP A 373 -15.67 -0.45 26.64
CA ASP A 373 -14.47 0.40 26.47
C ASP A 373 -13.16 -0.42 26.35
N GLN A 374 -13.20 -1.65 26.83
CA GLN A 374 -12.08 -2.58 26.85
C GLN A 374 -12.12 -3.61 25.71
N THR A 375 -13.28 -3.85 25.08
CA THR A 375 -13.45 -4.96 24.14
C THR A 375 -13.89 -4.47 22.77
N LEU A 376 -13.02 -4.61 21.79
CA LEU A 376 -13.25 -4.27 20.39
C LEU A 376 -13.27 -5.53 19.52
N PHE A 377 -14.30 -5.68 18.72
CA PHE A 377 -14.45 -6.73 17.74
C PHE A 377 -14.38 -6.16 16.32
N SER A 378 -13.75 -6.87 15.41
CA SER A 378 -13.82 -6.61 13.97
C SER A 378 -14.03 -7.90 13.20
N PHE A 379 -14.90 -7.84 12.20
CA PHE A 379 -15.10 -8.87 11.20
C PHE A 379 -14.91 -8.26 9.82
N ASN A 380 -14.08 -8.88 9.01
CA ASN A 380 -13.69 -8.39 7.69
C ASN A 380 -13.91 -9.50 6.67
N PHE A 381 -14.83 -9.32 5.72
CA PHE A 381 -15.04 -10.20 4.57
C PHE A 381 -14.46 -9.52 3.33
N PHE A 382 -13.59 -10.20 2.63
CA PHE A 382 -12.88 -9.63 1.49
C PHE A 382 -12.73 -10.64 0.34
N GLY A 383 -12.44 -10.14 -0.85
CA GLY A 383 -12.11 -11.00 -1.97
C GLY A 383 -11.67 -10.24 -3.20
N LEU A 384 -11.27 -11.04 -4.19
CA LEU A 384 -10.70 -10.60 -5.45
C LEU A 384 -11.32 -11.39 -6.60
N ASN A 385 -11.63 -10.69 -7.69
CA ASN A 385 -11.85 -11.27 -9.01
C ASN A 385 -10.98 -10.51 -10.01
N ALA A 386 -9.93 -11.14 -10.51
CA ALA A 386 -8.93 -10.48 -11.32
C ALA A 386 -8.45 -11.33 -12.49
N SER A 387 -7.87 -10.66 -13.47
CA SER A 387 -7.09 -11.31 -14.53
C SER A 387 -5.80 -10.54 -14.81
N ARG A 388 -4.80 -11.29 -15.27
CA ARG A 388 -3.55 -10.76 -15.79
C ARG A 388 -3.22 -11.51 -17.08
N ASP A 389 -3.14 -10.78 -18.17
CA ASP A 389 -2.86 -11.32 -19.50
C ASP A 389 -1.58 -10.67 -20.04
N ALA A 390 -0.71 -11.48 -20.64
CA ALA A 390 0.53 -11.02 -21.26
C ALA A 390 0.68 -11.73 -22.61
N ILE A 391 0.84 -10.96 -23.68
CA ILE A 391 1.06 -11.46 -25.03
C ILE A 391 2.29 -10.81 -25.63
N GLY A 392 3.09 -11.57 -26.35
CA GLY A 392 4.24 -11.02 -27.06
C GLY A 392 5.32 -12.04 -27.42
N PHE A 393 6.37 -11.54 -28.00
CA PHE A 393 7.58 -12.32 -28.25
C PHE A 393 8.37 -12.45 -26.94
N ARG A 394 8.34 -13.64 -26.37
CA ARG A 394 8.91 -13.92 -25.03
C ARG A 394 10.03 -14.94 -25.15
N THR A 395 11.25 -14.48 -24.92
CA THR A 395 12.46 -15.30 -25.00
C THR A 395 13.31 -15.11 -23.75
N ASN A 396 14.20 -16.07 -23.50
CA ASN A 396 15.15 -16.00 -22.38
C ASN A 396 16.27 -14.96 -22.62
N ARG A 397 16.49 -14.55 -23.86
CA ARG A 397 17.51 -13.59 -24.25
C ARG A 397 16.85 -12.31 -24.76
N VAL A 398 17.18 -11.19 -24.13
CA VAL A 398 16.62 -9.87 -24.47
C VAL A 398 17.06 -9.36 -25.83
N ASP A 399 18.27 -9.76 -26.30
CA ASP A 399 18.87 -9.40 -27.59
C ASP A 399 18.36 -10.24 -28.78
N GLN A 400 17.53 -11.24 -28.53
CA GLN A 400 16.94 -12.04 -29.58
C GLN A 400 15.91 -11.22 -30.38
N ILE A 401 16.08 -11.22 -31.70
CA ILE A 401 15.20 -10.50 -32.63
C ILE A 401 13.86 -11.21 -32.73
N ASP A 402 12.77 -10.45 -32.72
CA ASP A 402 11.41 -10.97 -32.93
C ASP A 402 11.27 -11.51 -34.36
N SER A 403 10.82 -12.77 -34.51
CA SER A 403 10.59 -13.42 -35.78
C SER A 403 9.29 -12.99 -36.47
N PHE A 404 8.42 -12.25 -35.76
CA PHE A 404 7.08 -11.85 -36.19
C PHE A 404 6.12 -13.02 -36.49
N GLU A 405 6.43 -14.19 -35.96
CA GLU A 405 5.54 -15.36 -35.93
C GLU A 405 4.48 -15.23 -34.83
N GLU A 406 3.80 -16.31 -34.45
CA GLU A 406 2.85 -16.33 -33.36
C GLU A 406 3.49 -15.88 -32.05
N ARG A 407 2.71 -15.19 -31.23
CA ARG A 407 3.15 -14.68 -29.94
C ARG A 407 2.85 -15.66 -28.82
N ASP A 408 3.65 -15.67 -27.78
CA ASP A 408 3.34 -16.38 -26.55
C ASP A 408 2.27 -15.60 -25.75
N LEU A 409 1.15 -16.26 -25.43
CA LEU A 409 0.07 -15.71 -24.64
C LEU A 409 -0.03 -16.44 -23.30
N ILE A 410 0.04 -15.67 -22.20
CA ILE A 410 -0.18 -16.17 -20.85
C ILE A 410 -1.37 -15.45 -20.23
N LYS A 411 -2.36 -16.19 -19.79
CA LYS A 411 -3.55 -15.68 -19.08
C LYS A 411 -3.60 -16.24 -17.67
N GLY A 412 -3.66 -15.36 -16.68
CA GLY A 412 -3.92 -15.71 -15.29
C GLY A 412 -5.29 -15.20 -14.86
N LYS A 413 -6.11 -16.05 -14.26
CA LYS A 413 -7.39 -15.67 -13.65
C LYS A 413 -7.33 -15.98 -12.17
N PHE A 414 -7.71 -14.99 -11.34
CA PHE A 414 -7.63 -15.06 -9.89
C PHE A 414 -9.01 -14.81 -9.30
N ARG A 415 -9.48 -15.77 -8.50
CA ARG A 415 -10.75 -15.67 -7.79
C ARG A 415 -10.54 -16.17 -6.37
N ASN A 416 -10.66 -15.26 -5.43
CA ASN A 416 -10.52 -15.61 -4.03
C ASN A 416 -11.54 -14.86 -3.17
N PHE A 417 -11.80 -15.41 -2.00
CA PHE A 417 -12.51 -14.74 -0.93
C PHE A 417 -12.03 -15.26 0.42
N GLY A 418 -12.20 -14.45 1.42
CA GLY A 418 -11.87 -14.82 2.78
C GLY A 418 -12.58 -13.94 3.80
N PHE A 419 -12.47 -14.35 5.05
CA PHE A 419 -12.83 -13.50 6.17
C PHE A 419 -11.75 -13.54 7.25
N GLU A 420 -11.67 -12.48 8.00
CA GLU A 420 -10.80 -12.35 9.15
C GLU A 420 -11.60 -11.73 10.30
N SER A 421 -11.69 -12.46 11.40
CA SER A 421 -12.37 -12.03 12.63
C SER A 421 -11.33 -11.79 13.71
N ARG A 422 -11.40 -10.65 14.40
CA ARG A 422 -10.47 -10.27 15.46
C ARG A 422 -11.22 -9.75 16.67
N LEU A 423 -10.81 -10.19 17.84
CA LEU A 423 -11.27 -9.71 19.14
C LEU A 423 -10.06 -9.18 19.91
N LEU A 424 -10.10 -7.90 20.24
CA LEU A 424 -9.11 -7.27 21.10
C LEU A 424 -9.76 -6.96 22.45
N ASN A 425 -9.08 -7.34 23.52
CA ASN A 425 -9.56 -7.09 24.88
C ASN A 425 -8.44 -6.56 25.77
N ASP A 426 -8.67 -5.38 26.34
CA ASP A 426 -7.86 -4.81 27.40
C ASP A 426 -8.36 -5.33 28.74
N TYR A 427 -7.46 -5.77 29.61
CA TYR A 427 -7.81 -6.29 30.93
C TYR A 427 -6.66 -6.09 31.93
N THR A 428 -6.87 -6.47 33.17
CA THR A 428 -5.84 -6.39 34.20
C THR A 428 -5.28 -7.79 34.48
N LEU A 429 -3.97 -7.95 34.34
CA LEU A 429 -3.24 -9.16 34.67
C LEU A 429 -2.18 -8.81 35.73
N LEU A 430 -2.19 -9.51 36.87
CA LEU A 430 -1.25 -9.26 37.99
C LEU A 430 -1.20 -7.77 38.40
N ALA A 431 -2.37 -7.14 38.52
CA ALA A 431 -2.57 -5.74 38.85
C ALA A 431 -1.98 -4.74 37.82
N LYS A 432 -1.68 -5.18 36.58
CA LYS A 432 -1.19 -4.33 35.50
C LYS A 432 -2.04 -4.47 34.26
N LYS A 433 -2.00 -3.45 33.40
CA LYS A 433 -2.68 -3.49 32.10
C LYS A 433 -2.13 -4.64 31.25
N ALA A 434 -3.00 -5.32 30.55
CA ALA A 434 -2.68 -6.32 29.53
C ALA A 434 -3.66 -6.19 28.37
N THR A 435 -3.21 -6.52 27.17
CA THR A 435 -4.03 -6.49 25.96
C THR A 435 -3.92 -7.83 25.25
N LEU A 436 -5.06 -8.48 25.02
CA LEU A 436 -5.15 -9.77 24.31
C LEU A 436 -5.82 -9.55 22.94
N LEU A 437 -5.19 -10.04 21.91
CA LEU A 437 -5.75 -10.18 20.56
C LEU A 437 -5.96 -11.66 20.26
N LEU A 438 -7.17 -12.04 19.88
CA LEU A 438 -7.49 -13.34 19.29
C LEU A 438 -8.04 -13.13 17.89
N GLY A 439 -7.67 -14.00 16.96
CA GLY A 439 -8.12 -13.90 15.58
C GLY A 439 -8.30 -15.24 14.90
N VAL A 440 -9.17 -15.23 13.90
CA VAL A 440 -9.45 -16.36 13.00
C VAL A 440 -9.39 -15.83 11.57
N LYS A 441 -8.72 -16.54 10.69
CA LYS A 441 -8.71 -16.29 9.24
C LYS A 441 -9.22 -17.53 8.51
N PHE A 442 -10.07 -17.30 7.53
CA PHE A 442 -10.45 -18.26 6.50
C PHE A 442 -10.18 -17.64 5.14
N TYR A 443 -9.60 -18.39 4.24
CA TYR A 443 -9.32 -17.98 2.87
C TYR A 443 -9.47 -19.16 1.92
N ARG A 444 -10.13 -18.92 0.80
CA ARG A 444 -10.29 -19.88 -0.28
C ARG A 444 -10.07 -19.21 -1.63
N SER A 445 -9.35 -19.89 -2.51
CA SER A 445 -9.16 -19.44 -3.87
C SER A 445 -9.41 -20.57 -4.88
N ASN A 446 -9.72 -20.16 -6.12
CA ASN A 446 -9.81 -21.03 -7.28
C ASN A 446 -9.27 -20.26 -8.48
N ASN A 447 -7.98 -20.37 -8.67
CA ASN A 447 -7.23 -19.65 -9.69
C ASN A 447 -6.96 -20.54 -10.90
N SER A 448 -6.59 -19.94 -12.03
CA SER A 448 -6.13 -20.69 -13.20
C SER A 448 -5.05 -19.93 -13.95
N SER A 449 -4.17 -20.69 -14.59
CA SER A 449 -3.16 -20.17 -15.53
C SER A 449 -3.23 -20.97 -16.82
N GLN A 450 -3.21 -20.28 -17.94
CA GLN A 450 -3.16 -20.88 -19.27
C GLN A 450 -2.05 -20.20 -20.07
N GLN A 451 -1.26 -20.98 -20.77
CA GLN A 451 -0.25 -20.52 -21.72
C GLN A 451 -0.45 -21.22 -23.06
N GLY A 452 -0.19 -20.53 -24.15
CA GLY A 452 -0.32 -21.06 -25.50
C GLY A 452 -0.04 -20.01 -26.57
N PRO A 453 -0.21 -20.34 -27.85
CA PRO A 453 -0.03 -19.40 -28.94
C PRO A 453 -1.13 -18.33 -28.96
N GLY A 454 -0.73 -17.08 -29.15
CA GLY A 454 -1.61 -16.00 -29.59
C GLY A 454 -1.37 -15.68 -31.05
N SER A 455 -2.09 -14.71 -31.61
CA SER A 455 -1.96 -14.30 -32.99
C SER A 455 -0.56 -13.73 -33.32
N ASN A 456 -0.22 -13.66 -34.58
CA ASN A 456 0.98 -12.99 -35.09
C ASN A 456 0.81 -11.46 -35.25
N SER A 457 -0.32 -10.89 -34.83
CA SER A 457 -0.61 -9.47 -34.92
C SER A 457 0.32 -8.61 -34.02
N SER A 458 0.27 -7.29 -34.18
CA SER A 458 1.04 -6.36 -33.33
C SER A 458 0.17 -5.72 -32.22
N GLY A 459 -1.14 -5.84 -32.27
CA GLY A 459 -2.07 -5.23 -31.34
C GLY A 459 -2.27 -6.00 -30.03
N PRO A 460 -3.03 -5.45 -29.07
CA PRO A 460 -3.37 -6.05 -27.78
C PRO A 460 -4.49 -7.09 -27.91
N ASP A 461 -4.25 -8.09 -28.71
CA ASP A 461 -5.13 -9.21 -29.00
C ASP A 461 -4.79 -10.38 -28.06
N PHE A 462 -5.66 -10.61 -27.08
CA PHE A 462 -5.43 -11.59 -26.02
C PHE A 462 -6.26 -12.87 -26.23
N ASP A 463 -6.45 -13.33 -27.46
CA ASP A 463 -7.12 -14.58 -27.76
C ASP A 463 -6.11 -15.67 -28.16
N PHE A 464 -6.37 -16.90 -27.70
CA PHE A 464 -5.55 -18.04 -28.10
C PHE A 464 -5.88 -18.45 -29.51
N ASP A 465 -4.82 -18.73 -30.28
CA ASP A 465 -4.91 -19.19 -31.66
C ASP A 465 -4.41 -20.65 -31.77
N SER A 466 -4.87 -21.48 -30.84
CA SER A 466 -4.42 -22.88 -30.70
C SER A 466 -4.83 -23.77 -31.85
N ASP A 467 -5.88 -23.44 -32.60
CA ASP A 467 -6.34 -24.21 -33.76
C ASP A 467 -5.39 -24.01 -34.95
N GLN A 468 -4.87 -22.81 -35.13
CA GLN A 468 -3.90 -22.49 -36.16
C GLN A 468 -2.48 -22.99 -35.80
N TYR A 469 -2.09 -22.87 -34.52
CA TYR A 469 -0.74 -23.21 -34.01
C TYR A 469 -0.82 -24.39 -33.03
N PHE A 470 -1.37 -25.51 -33.44
CA PHE A 470 -1.61 -26.67 -32.57
C PHE A 470 -0.32 -27.34 -32.05
N ASP A 471 0.79 -27.12 -32.72
CA ASP A 471 2.14 -27.61 -32.43
C ASP A 471 3.03 -26.58 -31.73
N TYR A 472 2.45 -25.46 -31.26
CA TYR A 472 3.15 -24.47 -30.48
C TYR A 472 3.75 -25.07 -29.18
N PRO A 473 5.09 -24.94 -28.94
CA PRO A 473 5.76 -25.70 -27.89
C PRO A 473 5.34 -25.40 -26.45
N SER A 474 4.93 -24.17 -26.18
CA SER A 474 4.62 -23.71 -24.82
C SER A 474 3.11 -23.69 -24.57
N GLN A 475 2.50 -24.84 -24.36
CA GLN A 475 1.08 -24.97 -24.07
C GLN A 475 0.83 -25.64 -22.72
N SER A 476 0.04 -24.98 -21.87
CA SER A 476 -0.35 -25.51 -20.55
C SER A 476 -1.66 -24.90 -20.07
N LEU A 477 -2.38 -25.65 -19.25
CA LEU A 477 -3.57 -25.18 -18.53
C LEU A 477 -3.60 -25.83 -17.14
N TYR A 478 -3.64 -25.00 -16.10
CA TYR A 478 -3.74 -25.44 -14.71
C TYR A 478 -4.82 -24.68 -13.95
N LYS A 479 -5.45 -25.38 -13.01
CA LYS A 479 -6.29 -24.82 -11.95
C LYS A 479 -5.61 -25.00 -10.61
N TYR A 480 -5.80 -24.02 -9.72
CA TYR A 480 -5.15 -23.98 -8.41
C TYR A 480 -6.20 -23.69 -7.33
N PRO A 481 -6.90 -24.72 -6.82
CA PRO A 481 -7.72 -24.54 -5.64
C PRO A 481 -6.85 -24.51 -4.38
N ASN A 482 -6.98 -23.43 -3.59
CA ASN A 482 -6.29 -23.28 -2.31
C ASN A 482 -7.28 -23.06 -1.18
N LEU A 483 -6.91 -23.57 -0.02
CA LEU A 483 -7.61 -23.32 1.25
C LEU A 483 -6.59 -22.96 2.33
N ASN A 484 -6.91 -21.92 3.10
CA ASN A 484 -6.17 -21.56 4.29
C ASN A 484 -7.11 -21.27 5.45
N THR A 485 -6.85 -21.88 6.58
CA THR A 485 -7.49 -21.54 7.85
C THR A 485 -6.43 -21.29 8.91
N ALA A 486 -6.61 -20.26 9.71
CA ALA A 486 -5.68 -19.94 10.76
C ALA A 486 -6.37 -19.44 12.02
N PHE A 487 -5.82 -19.85 13.19
CA PHE A 487 -6.11 -19.25 14.48
C PHE A 487 -4.85 -18.55 14.97
N PHE A 488 -4.97 -17.34 15.44
CA PHE A 488 -3.82 -16.60 15.96
C PHE A 488 -4.17 -15.79 17.19
N GLY A 489 -3.17 -15.54 18.01
CA GLY A 489 -3.29 -14.69 19.17
C GLY A 489 -1.96 -14.05 19.53
N GLU A 490 -2.01 -12.83 19.99
CA GLU A 490 -0.90 -12.09 20.58
C GLU A 490 -1.37 -11.42 21.85
N GLN A 491 -0.48 -11.29 22.82
CA GLN A 491 -0.80 -10.68 24.10
C GLN A 491 0.29 -9.71 24.54
N ILE A 492 -0.06 -8.48 24.85
CA ILE A 492 0.85 -7.55 25.52
C ILE A 492 0.69 -7.74 27.03
N ILE A 493 1.80 -8.04 27.70
CA ILE A 493 1.90 -8.18 29.16
C ILE A 493 2.89 -7.13 29.67
N TYR A 494 2.42 -6.17 30.47
CA TYR A 494 3.28 -5.18 31.09
C TYR A 494 3.88 -5.74 32.39
N LEU A 495 5.19 -6.01 32.38
CA LEU A 495 5.93 -6.45 33.57
C LEU A 495 6.18 -5.27 34.51
N LYS A 496 6.44 -4.09 33.93
CA LYS A 496 6.51 -2.78 34.57
C LYS A 496 5.79 -1.79 33.66
N GLU A 497 5.54 -0.57 34.12
CA GLU A 497 4.92 0.47 33.28
C GLU A 497 5.69 0.70 31.99
N ASN A 498 6.99 0.58 32.03
CA ASN A 498 7.91 0.82 30.93
C ASN A 498 8.51 -0.47 30.31
N ILE A 499 8.09 -1.66 30.72
CA ILE A 499 8.57 -2.94 30.17
C ILE A 499 7.38 -3.82 29.82
N SER A 500 7.29 -4.22 28.55
CA SER A 500 6.30 -5.17 28.09
C SER A 500 6.92 -6.34 27.34
N ILE A 501 6.24 -7.49 27.40
CA ILE A 501 6.50 -8.66 26.57
C ILE A 501 5.26 -8.99 25.76
N THR A 502 5.45 -9.44 24.52
CA THR A 502 4.37 -9.73 23.58
C THR A 502 4.57 -11.13 22.99
N PRO A 503 4.22 -12.21 23.73
CA PRO A 503 4.14 -13.54 23.16
C PRO A 503 3.02 -13.64 22.14
N GLY A 504 3.23 -14.46 21.12
CA GLY A 504 2.23 -14.71 20.09
C GLY A 504 2.33 -16.11 19.52
N ILE A 505 1.20 -16.60 19.03
CA ILE A 505 1.02 -17.93 18.44
C ILE A 505 0.12 -17.84 17.23
N ARG A 506 0.42 -18.67 16.21
CA ARG A 506 -0.45 -18.90 15.08
C ARG A 506 -0.48 -20.38 14.72
N LEU A 507 -1.68 -20.96 14.65
CA LEU A 507 -1.93 -22.29 14.08
C LEU A 507 -2.41 -22.09 12.63
N GLU A 508 -1.74 -22.73 11.71
CA GLU A 508 -1.97 -22.60 10.28
C GLU A 508 -2.34 -23.95 9.68
N HIS A 509 -3.42 -24.02 8.91
CA HIS A 509 -3.74 -25.15 8.06
C HIS A 509 -3.87 -24.68 6.61
N ILE A 510 -3.11 -25.31 5.70
CA ILE A 510 -3.03 -24.94 4.29
C ILE A 510 -3.23 -26.18 3.44
N THR A 511 -4.10 -26.06 2.44
CA THR A 511 -4.17 -26.97 1.30
C THR A 511 -3.83 -26.19 0.04
N THR A 512 -2.83 -26.65 -0.72
CA THR A 512 -2.44 -26.09 -2.01
C THR A 512 -2.52 -27.23 -3.04
N GLU A 513 -3.24 -27.00 -4.13
CA GLU A 513 -3.43 -28.00 -5.18
C GLU A 513 -3.16 -27.37 -6.54
N SER A 514 -2.69 -28.19 -7.47
CA SER A 514 -2.68 -27.91 -8.90
C SER A 514 -3.27 -29.09 -9.64
N ASP A 515 -4.11 -28.82 -10.65
CA ASP A 515 -4.72 -29.81 -11.52
C ASP A 515 -4.74 -29.27 -12.95
N GLY A 516 -4.12 -29.98 -13.87
CA GLY A 516 -4.04 -29.51 -15.23
C GLY A 516 -3.18 -30.37 -16.15
N TYR A 517 -2.67 -29.74 -17.19
CA TYR A 517 -1.79 -30.37 -18.15
C TYR A 517 -0.79 -29.40 -18.75
N TYR A 518 0.28 -29.95 -19.31
CA TYR A 518 1.18 -29.27 -20.24
C TYR A 518 1.41 -30.16 -21.46
N LYS A 519 1.80 -29.52 -22.58
CA LYS A 519 2.16 -30.28 -23.78
C LYS A 519 3.67 -30.43 -23.89
N ARG A 520 4.11 -31.62 -24.27
CA ARG A 520 5.48 -31.88 -24.71
C ARG A 520 5.47 -31.96 -26.22
N ILE A 521 6.01 -30.95 -26.86
CA ILE A 521 6.06 -30.83 -28.31
C ILE A 521 7.52 -30.73 -28.73
N ASN A 522 7.94 -31.61 -29.63
CA ASN A 522 9.28 -31.59 -30.21
C ASN A 522 9.15 -31.44 -31.73
N LEU A 523 9.92 -30.50 -32.27
CA LEU A 523 10.05 -30.27 -33.70
C LEU A 523 11.46 -30.67 -34.13
N ASP A 524 11.62 -31.11 -35.39
CA ASP A 524 12.93 -31.26 -36.00
C ASP A 524 13.53 -29.90 -36.41
N ALA A 525 14.77 -29.89 -36.94
CA ALA A 525 15.42 -28.67 -37.38
C ALA A 525 14.72 -28.00 -38.58
N ALA A 526 13.82 -28.67 -39.25
CA ALA A 526 13.02 -28.15 -40.39
C ALA A 526 11.63 -27.70 -39.91
N GLY A 527 11.32 -27.80 -38.58
CA GLY A 527 10.02 -27.43 -38.00
C GLY A 527 8.95 -28.54 -38.12
N ASN A 528 9.28 -29.74 -38.54
CA ASN A 528 8.30 -30.82 -38.59
C ASN A 528 8.04 -31.41 -37.21
N LEU A 529 6.78 -31.72 -36.94
CA LEU A 529 6.33 -32.29 -35.68
C LEU A 529 6.85 -33.71 -35.48
N LEU A 530 7.68 -33.94 -34.48
CA LEU A 530 8.18 -35.25 -34.07
C LEU A 530 7.39 -35.85 -32.91
N LEU A 531 6.93 -35.02 -31.99
CA LEU A 531 6.17 -35.44 -30.81
C LEU A 531 5.17 -34.34 -30.42
N ASN A 532 3.92 -34.75 -30.14
CA ASN A 532 2.90 -33.89 -29.54
C ASN A 532 2.12 -34.74 -28.51
N GLU A 533 2.53 -34.60 -27.27
CA GLU A 533 1.99 -35.36 -26.16
C GLU A 533 1.40 -34.41 -25.11
N THR A 534 0.17 -34.70 -24.65
CA THR A 534 -0.44 -34.00 -23.53
C THR A 534 -0.18 -34.77 -22.25
N ILE A 535 0.50 -34.16 -21.32
CA ILE A 535 0.87 -34.74 -20.02
C ILE A 535 0.02 -34.10 -18.94
N PHE A 536 -0.85 -34.90 -18.33
CA PHE A 536 -1.63 -34.46 -17.17
C PHE A 536 -0.78 -34.50 -15.91
N SER A 537 -0.95 -33.49 -15.06
CA SER A 537 -0.22 -33.38 -13.82
C SER A 537 -1.13 -32.79 -12.75
N ASP A 538 -1.20 -33.48 -11.63
CA ASP A 538 -1.91 -33.06 -10.44
C ASP A 538 -0.98 -33.13 -9.23
N GLU A 539 -1.08 -32.13 -8.36
CA GLU A 539 -0.33 -32.06 -7.10
C GLU A 539 -1.25 -31.60 -5.98
N SER A 540 -1.12 -32.20 -4.81
CA SER A 540 -1.89 -31.80 -3.63
C SER A 540 -0.99 -31.82 -2.39
N ARG A 541 -0.98 -30.70 -1.64
CA ARG A 541 -0.16 -30.52 -0.46
C ARG A 541 -0.99 -30.00 0.69
N LYS A 542 -1.12 -30.80 1.76
CA LYS A 542 -1.83 -30.44 3.00
C LYS A 542 -0.81 -30.29 4.12
N ARG A 543 -0.83 -29.15 4.81
CA ARG A 543 0.11 -28.83 5.89
C ARG A 543 -0.63 -28.22 7.07
N THR A 544 -0.20 -28.59 8.28
CA THR A 544 -0.65 -27.98 9.54
C THR A 544 0.56 -27.74 10.40
N PHE A 545 0.75 -26.53 10.88
CA PHE A 545 1.90 -26.17 11.69
C PHE A 545 1.59 -24.98 12.61
N VAL A 546 2.47 -24.78 13.58
CA VAL A 546 2.40 -23.68 14.54
C VAL A 546 3.56 -22.72 14.28
N LEU A 547 3.27 -21.42 14.34
CA LEU A 547 4.26 -20.36 14.37
C LEU A 547 4.24 -19.68 15.73
N LEU A 548 5.42 -19.44 16.27
CA LEU A 548 5.62 -18.77 17.55
C LEU A 548 6.38 -17.46 17.35
N GLY A 549 6.14 -16.50 18.22
CA GLY A 549 6.88 -15.26 18.26
C GLY A 549 6.87 -14.62 19.64
N LEU A 550 7.87 -13.80 19.89
CA LEU A 550 8.03 -13.05 21.13
C LEU A 550 8.57 -11.66 20.80
N GLY A 551 7.82 -10.64 21.17
CA GLY A 551 8.26 -9.25 21.16
C GLY A 551 8.56 -8.77 22.57
N THR A 552 9.49 -7.82 22.72
CA THR A 552 9.71 -7.09 23.98
C THR A 552 9.90 -5.61 23.67
N SER A 553 9.46 -4.76 24.58
CA SER A 553 9.66 -3.32 24.52
C SER A 553 10.04 -2.80 25.90
N TYR A 554 11.11 -2.01 25.94
CA TYR A 554 11.56 -1.30 27.12
C TYR A 554 11.64 0.20 26.80
N LYS A 555 10.87 1.00 27.51
CA LYS A 555 10.78 2.45 27.36
C LYS A 555 11.36 3.14 28.61
N PRO A 556 12.73 3.30 28.70
CA PRO A 556 13.34 3.95 29.85
C PRO A 556 12.83 5.35 30.08
N THR A 557 12.50 6.07 29.02
CA THR A 557 11.85 7.39 29.00
C THR A 557 10.73 7.37 27.96
N GLU A 558 9.89 8.40 27.91
CA GLU A 558 8.87 8.55 26.88
C GLU A 558 9.47 8.69 25.47
N ASP A 559 10.67 9.25 25.38
CA ASP A 559 11.38 9.55 24.14
C ASP A 559 12.30 8.43 23.65
N LEU A 560 12.46 7.34 24.40
CA LEU A 560 13.39 6.26 24.08
C LEU A 560 12.72 4.91 24.22
N GLU A 561 12.83 4.09 23.19
CA GLU A 561 12.41 2.70 23.21
C GLU A 561 13.52 1.76 22.72
N ILE A 562 13.77 0.70 23.47
CA ILE A 562 14.56 -0.45 23.08
C ILE A 562 13.59 -1.59 22.85
N TYR A 563 13.59 -2.18 21.67
CA TYR A 563 12.70 -3.28 21.34
C TYR A 563 13.46 -4.45 20.75
N THR A 564 12.94 -5.65 20.97
CA THR A 564 13.39 -6.83 20.24
C THR A 564 12.19 -7.71 19.88
N ASN A 565 12.33 -8.42 18.77
CA ASN A 565 11.34 -9.37 18.30
C ASN A 565 12.03 -10.58 17.69
N ILE A 566 11.56 -11.77 18.02
CA ILE A 566 11.87 -13.00 17.31
C ILE A 566 10.57 -13.65 16.86
N SER A 567 10.44 -13.99 15.59
CA SER A 567 9.23 -14.62 15.05
C SER A 567 9.56 -15.67 14.00
N GLN A 568 8.83 -16.76 14.01
CA GLN A 568 8.85 -17.76 12.96
C GLN A 568 8.08 -17.26 11.76
N ASN A 569 8.60 -17.52 10.56
CA ASN A 569 7.98 -17.17 9.29
C ASN A 569 7.99 -18.36 8.35
N TYR A 570 7.12 -18.31 7.36
CA TYR A 570 7.08 -19.28 6.27
C TYR A 570 6.68 -18.60 4.96
N ARG A 571 7.01 -19.22 3.83
CA ARG A 571 6.45 -18.94 2.52
C ARG A 571 5.91 -20.24 1.96
N SER A 572 4.63 -20.23 1.61
CA SER A 572 4.00 -21.39 0.96
C SER A 572 4.62 -21.63 -0.43
N VAL A 573 4.64 -22.87 -0.86
CA VAL A 573 4.90 -23.19 -2.27
C VAL A 573 3.96 -22.40 -3.17
N THR A 574 4.52 -21.83 -4.25
CA THR A 574 3.74 -21.06 -5.23
C THR A 574 3.18 -21.97 -6.35
N PHE A 575 2.32 -21.44 -7.18
CA PHE A 575 1.82 -22.17 -8.35
C PHE A 575 2.95 -22.61 -9.28
N ALA A 576 3.97 -21.74 -9.46
CA ALA A 576 5.14 -22.05 -10.27
C ALA A 576 6.00 -23.18 -9.70
N ASP A 577 5.92 -23.42 -8.38
CA ASP A 577 6.67 -24.48 -7.71
C ASP A 577 6.00 -25.87 -7.83
N ILE A 578 4.72 -25.92 -8.17
CA ILE A 578 3.89 -27.15 -8.20
C ILE A 578 3.22 -27.41 -9.56
N SER A 579 3.59 -26.67 -10.61
CA SER A 579 3.07 -26.89 -11.97
C SER A 579 4.18 -26.80 -13.01
N ILE A 580 4.14 -27.67 -14.00
CA ILE A 580 5.11 -27.68 -15.11
C ILE A 580 4.51 -26.90 -16.28
N VAL A 581 5.06 -25.73 -16.57
CA VAL A 581 4.69 -24.93 -17.75
C VAL A 581 5.74 -25.02 -18.86
N ASN A 582 6.96 -25.39 -18.51
CA ASN A 582 8.06 -25.66 -19.45
C ASN A 582 8.45 -27.13 -19.33
N PRO A 583 8.32 -27.94 -20.38
CA PRO A 583 8.60 -29.38 -20.34
C PRO A 583 10.07 -29.74 -20.06
N ALA A 584 10.99 -28.77 -20.10
CA ALA A 584 12.38 -28.95 -19.68
C ALA A 584 12.57 -28.98 -18.16
N TYR A 585 11.53 -28.63 -17.39
CA TYR A 585 11.60 -28.59 -15.92
C TYR A 585 11.00 -29.86 -15.31
N VAL A 586 11.54 -30.24 -14.17
CA VAL A 586 11.04 -31.32 -13.32
C VAL A 586 10.89 -30.80 -11.91
N ILE A 587 9.72 -31.03 -11.31
CA ILE A 587 9.47 -30.66 -9.91
C ILE A 587 10.11 -31.68 -9.00
N ASN A 588 10.87 -31.23 -8.00
CA ASN A 588 11.35 -32.11 -6.94
C ASN A 588 10.16 -32.62 -6.12
N PRO A 589 9.92 -33.93 -6.03
CA PRO A 589 8.78 -34.47 -5.27
C PRO A 589 8.84 -34.14 -3.78
N ASN A 590 10.02 -33.84 -3.25
CA ASN A 590 10.25 -33.48 -1.84
C ASN A 590 10.20 -31.97 -1.57
N ILE A 591 9.75 -31.15 -2.52
CA ILE A 591 9.63 -29.70 -2.31
C ILE A 591 8.68 -29.40 -1.13
N THR A 592 9.09 -28.53 -0.23
CA THR A 592 8.34 -28.14 0.98
C THR A 592 8.20 -26.64 1.05
N ASP A 593 7.30 -26.15 1.93
CA ASP A 593 7.23 -24.72 2.24
C ASP A 593 8.57 -24.24 2.82
N GLU A 594 8.96 -23.05 2.45
CA GLU A 594 10.13 -22.37 2.99
C GLU A 594 9.86 -21.90 4.42
N LYS A 595 10.81 -22.03 5.33
CA LYS A 595 10.66 -21.73 6.76
C LYS A 595 11.84 -20.94 7.28
N GLY A 596 11.63 -20.21 8.36
CA GLY A 596 12.71 -19.49 9.00
C GLY A 596 12.29 -18.62 10.17
N TYR A 597 13.21 -17.72 10.53
CA TYR A 597 13.04 -16.81 11.65
C TYR A 597 13.43 -15.40 11.23
N ASN A 598 12.69 -14.44 11.72
CA ASN A 598 13.10 -13.04 11.76
C ASN A 598 13.46 -12.66 13.19
N LEU A 599 14.61 -12.01 13.34
CA LEU A 599 15.07 -11.40 14.58
C LEU A 599 15.25 -9.91 14.34
N ASP A 600 14.76 -9.10 15.25
CA ASP A 600 14.98 -7.65 15.30
C ASP A 600 15.45 -7.24 16.69
N LEU A 601 16.46 -6.38 16.74
CA LEU A 601 16.86 -5.62 17.92
C LEU A 601 16.97 -4.16 17.52
N GLY A 602 16.19 -3.29 18.13
CA GLY A 602 16.15 -1.88 17.75
C GLY A 602 16.22 -0.95 18.94
N PHE A 603 16.76 0.22 18.64
CA PHE A 603 16.93 1.36 19.54
C PHE A 603 16.42 2.60 18.82
N ARG A 604 15.35 3.17 19.30
CA ARG A 604 14.66 4.27 18.62
C ARG A 604 14.18 5.34 19.59
N GLY A 605 14.20 6.58 19.16
CA GLY A 605 13.78 7.67 20.02
C GLY A 605 13.95 9.04 19.39
N ILE A 606 13.85 10.04 20.28
CA ILE A 606 14.04 11.44 19.94
C ILE A 606 15.01 12.02 20.96
N PHE A 607 16.11 12.59 20.48
CA PHE A 607 17.12 13.23 21.32
C PHE A 607 16.95 14.74 21.25
N ASN A 608 16.88 15.40 22.43
CA ASN A 608 16.73 16.84 22.61
C ASN A 608 15.60 17.46 21.73
N LYS A 609 14.51 16.70 21.49
CA LYS A 609 13.35 17.14 20.68
C LYS A 609 13.69 17.55 19.24
N THR A 610 14.92 17.31 18.79
CA THR A 610 15.45 17.79 17.50
C THR A 610 15.88 16.65 16.59
N ILE A 611 16.42 15.55 17.13
CA ILE A 611 16.96 14.43 16.37
C ILE A 611 16.11 13.19 16.60
N SER A 612 15.38 12.78 15.57
CA SER A 612 14.70 11.49 15.56
C SER A 612 15.63 10.41 15.00
N TYR A 613 15.74 9.29 15.70
CA TYR A 613 16.58 8.17 15.27
C TYR A 613 15.88 6.82 15.43
N ASP A 614 16.23 5.89 14.56
CA ASP A 614 15.79 4.51 14.62
C ASP A 614 16.90 3.61 14.07
N ILE A 615 17.63 2.97 14.97
CA ILE A 615 18.74 2.08 14.66
C ILE A 615 18.28 0.65 14.96
N SER A 616 18.42 -0.24 13.99
CA SER A 616 18.04 -1.63 14.17
C SER A 616 19.06 -2.60 13.57
N LEU A 617 19.30 -3.68 14.30
CA LEU A 617 19.96 -4.87 13.80
C LEU A 617 18.89 -5.91 13.49
N PHE A 618 19.06 -6.62 12.40
CA PHE A 618 18.14 -7.70 12.05
C PHE A 618 18.90 -8.95 11.64
N GLY A 619 18.29 -10.11 11.90
CA GLY A 619 18.71 -11.40 11.41
C GLY A 619 17.57 -12.08 10.67
N LEU A 620 17.86 -12.62 9.49
CA LEU A 620 16.92 -13.41 8.71
C LEU A 620 17.50 -14.80 8.48
N SER A 621 16.87 -15.82 9.05
CA SER A 621 17.16 -17.22 8.74
C SER A 621 16.12 -17.70 7.73
N TYR A 622 16.59 -18.23 6.60
CA TYR A 622 15.75 -18.67 5.49
C TYR A 622 16.19 -20.09 5.08
N LYS A 623 15.38 -21.09 5.40
CA LYS A 623 15.63 -22.49 5.13
C LYS A 623 14.70 -23.02 4.04
N ASP A 624 15.13 -24.09 3.39
CA ASP A 624 14.37 -24.79 2.35
C ASP A 624 13.97 -23.89 1.19
N ARG A 625 14.84 -22.91 0.87
CA ARG A 625 14.58 -21.94 -0.19
C ARG A 625 14.41 -22.64 -1.53
N ILE A 626 13.26 -22.38 -2.17
CA ILE A 626 12.93 -22.94 -3.48
C ILE A 626 13.66 -22.15 -4.57
N GLY A 627 14.23 -22.87 -5.53
CA GLY A 627 14.93 -22.29 -6.68
C GLY A 627 15.15 -23.33 -7.75
N PHE A 628 15.60 -22.87 -8.92
CA PHE A 628 15.93 -23.73 -10.04
C PHE A 628 17.39 -24.16 -9.96
N VAL A 629 17.63 -25.46 -10.17
CA VAL A 629 18.97 -26.06 -10.25
C VAL A 629 19.10 -26.70 -11.61
N GLN A 630 20.16 -26.35 -12.34
CA GLN A 630 20.49 -27.03 -13.58
C GLN A 630 21.15 -28.39 -13.25
N LYS A 631 20.64 -29.47 -13.82
CA LYS A 631 21.24 -30.82 -13.72
C LYS A 631 22.07 -31.14 -14.92
#